data_3c5f46ee32e6250532136d4196889c71
#
_entry.id   3c5f46ee32e6250532136d4196889c71
#
_cell.length_a   1.000
_cell.length_b   1.000
_cell.length_c   1.000
_cell.angle_alpha   90.00
_cell.angle_beta   90.00
_cell.angle_gamma   90.00
#
_symmetry.space_group_name_H-M   'P 1'
#
loop_
_entity.id
_entity.type
_entity.pdbx_description
1 polymer ?
#
loop_
_entity_poly.entity_id
_entity_poly.type
_entity_poly.pdbx_seq_one_letter_code
_entity_poly.pdbx_strand_id
1 'polypeptide(L)'
;MAQQLASLPSSPITSSVPKNSRSKGGKTNWVVTIIFVIALIFFFGPWVAAAVFGFTRPGDGFTFEPLLSAFENPRAMSAVIDTLLLALATTLMMLVLLVPTIVFLNLTFLKLARIAELLSVLPLVIPAVALVSGVSEFYQVVAPSFLVSKWSLVPLYVIVALPLCYRAIDAGVKALDLKTMFAASSSLGATSMQTLFNVVLPNLRVSMLSASLLSIAMTLGEFAIASLLLHYTFPVFIVEVSRGNPRGIAALSFITILITWALMASISAIAKFDSSRKEN
;
A
#
# COMPACT_ATOMS: atom_id res chain seq x y z
N MET A 1 -63.85 -38.79 -15.64
CA MET A 1 -62.55 -38.41 -15.01
C MET A 1 -62.28 -36.90 -15.19
N ALA A 2 -63.32 -36.06 -15.11
CA ALA A 2 -63.23 -34.60 -15.36
C ALA A 2 -64.03 -33.78 -14.33
N GLN A 3 -64.32 -34.32 -13.13
CA GLN A 3 -65.15 -33.67 -12.11
C GLN A 3 -64.52 -33.58 -10.73
N GLN A 4 -63.21 -33.86 -10.58
CA GLN A 4 -62.54 -33.89 -9.25
C GLN A 4 -61.50 -32.77 -9.06
N LEU A 5 -61.45 -31.78 -9.93
CA LEU A 5 -60.47 -30.66 -9.83
C LEU A 5 -61.06 -29.32 -9.38
N ALA A 6 -62.36 -29.34 -8.92
CA ALA A 6 -63.08 -28.10 -8.59
C ALA A 6 -63.25 -27.81 -7.09
N SER A 7 -62.45 -28.38 -6.20
CA SER A 7 -62.56 -28.12 -4.74
C SER A 7 -61.23 -27.96 -4.02
N LEU A 8 -60.38 -27.03 -4.51
CA LEU A 8 -59.27 -26.53 -3.68
C LEU A 8 -59.68 -25.17 -3.11
N PRO A 9 -59.69 -24.99 -1.78
CA PRO A 9 -60.01 -23.71 -1.18
C PRO A 9 -58.82 -22.74 -1.45
N SER A 10 -59.13 -21.61 -2.12
CA SER A 10 -58.24 -20.48 -2.28
C SER A 10 -58.04 -19.78 -0.95
N SER A 11 -57.04 -20.22 -0.18
CA SER A 11 -56.56 -19.45 0.96
C SER A 11 -55.78 -18.24 0.43
N PRO A 12 -56.09 -17.01 0.82
CA PRO A 12 -55.29 -15.83 0.44
C PRO A 12 -53.94 -15.94 1.15
N ILE A 13 -52.89 -16.04 0.36
CA ILE A 13 -51.50 -15.89 0.86
C ILE A 13 -51.31 -14.42 1.24
N THR A 14 -51.65 -14.10 2.51
CA THR A 14 -51.20 -12.83 3.10
C THR A 14 -49.70 -12.93 3.32
N SER A 15 -48.93 -12.50 2.35
CA SER A 15 -47.52 -12.24 2.53
C SER A 15 -47.36 -11.11 3.56
N SER A 16 -47.19 -11.49 4.81
CA SER A 16 -46.73 -10.57 5.84
C SER A 16 -45.29 -10.20 5.49
N VAL A 17 -45.13 -9.09 4.76
CA VAL A 17 -43.83 -8.41 4.64
C VAL A 17 -43.38 -8.08 6.06
N PRO A 18 -42.23 -8.56 6.51
CA PRO A 18 -41.74 -8.20 7.82
C PRO A 18 -41.54 -6.69 7.85
N LYS A 19 -42.33 -6.00 8.69
CA LYS A 19 -42.12 -4.58 9.00
C LYS A 19 -40.67 -4.43 9.43
N ASN A 20 -39.91 -3.79 8.57
CA ASN A 20 -38.55 -3.34 8.84
C ASN A 20 -38.57 -2.65 10.23
N SER A 21 -38.07 -3.34 11.24
CA SER A 21 -37.91 -2.75 12.55
C SER A 21 -36.92 -1.60 12.40
N ARG A 22 -37.43 -0.37 12.37
CA ARG A 22 -36.61 0.82 12.50
C ARG A 22 -35.71 0.57 13.70
N SER A 23 -34.42 0.42 13.44
CA SER A 23 -33.37 0.40 14.43
C SER A 23 -33.66 1.55 15.42
N LYS A 24 -34.08 1.19 16.62
CA LYS A 24 -34.14 2.12 17.76
C LYS A 24 -32.73 2.70 17.86
N GLY A 25 -32.64 4.03 17.72
CA GLY A 25 -31.40 4.77 17.89
C GLY A 25 -30.70 4.26 19.14
N GLY A 26 -29.59 3.54 18.96
CA GLY A 26 -28.85 2.93 20.04
C GLY A 26 -28.43 4.04 21.01
N LYS A 27 -28.77 3.90 22.28
CA LYS A 27 -28.15 4.70 23.34
C LYS A 27 -26.65 4.57 23.11
N THR A 28 -26.00 5.65 22.69
CA THR A 28 -24.56 5.68 22.49
C THR A 28 -23.94 5.16 23.79
N ASN A 29 -23.36 3.98 23.75
CA ASN A 29 -22.77 3.39 24.94
C ASN A 29 -21.61 4.30 25.34
N TRP A 30 -21.81 5.10 26.39
CA TRP A 30 -20.79 6.04 26.89
C TRP A 30 -19.42 5.36 27.09
N VAL A 31 -19.41 4.08 27.41
CA VAL A 31 -18.20 3.25 27.48
C VAL A 31 -17.50 3.14 26.11
N VAL A 32 -18.27 2.88 25.04
CA VAL A 32 -17.72 2.83 23.68
C VAL A 32 -17.16 4.20 23.27
N THR A 33 -17.86 5.28 23.61
CA THR A 33 -17.40 6.66 23.35
C THR A 33 -16.11 6.97 24.11
N ILE A 34 -16.00 6.58 25.38
CA ILE A 34 -14.78 6.77 26.17
C ILE A 34 -13.62 5.98 25.56
N ILE A 35 -13.82 4.69 25.24
CA ILE A 35 -12.80 3.85 24.59
C ILE A 35 -12.35 4.48 23.28
N PHE A 36 -13.30 4.97 22.47
CA PHE A 36 -12.99 5.64 21.21
C PHE A 36 -12.17 6.93 21.40
N VAL A 37 -12.54 7.77 22.39
CA VAL A 37 -11.79 9.00 22.71
C VAL A 37 -10.39 8.67 23.21
N ILE A 38 -10.24 7.67 24.09
CA ILE A 38 -8.93 7.22 24.57
C ILE A 38 -8.08 6.72 23.38
N ALA A 39 -8.67 5.93 22.49
CA ALA A 39 -7.99 5.46 21.28
C ALA A 39 -7.56 6.63 20.39
N LEU A 40 -8.42 7.63 20.17
CA LEU A 40 -8.06 8.84 19.41
C LEU A 40 -6.89 9.60 20.06
N ILE A 41 -6.94 9.83 21.38
CA ILE A 41 -5.86 10.50 22.11
C ILE A 41 -4.55 9.70 22.00
N PHE A 42 -4.62 8.38 22.13
CA PHE A 42 -3.47 7.51 22.04
C PHE A 42 -2.83 7.51 20.64
N PHE A 43 -3.65 7.48 19.58
CA PHE A 43 -3.16 7.49 18.20
C PHE A 43 -2.72 8.87 17.72
N PHE A 44 -3.49 9.91 18.00
CA PHE A 44 -3.22 11.26 17.49
C PHE A 44 -2.38 12.10 18.45
N GLY A 45 -2.36 11.76 19.76
CA GLY A 45 -1.58 12.47 20.75
C GLY A 45 -0.11 12.66 20.41
N PRO A 46 0.63 11.60 20.03
CA PRO A 46 2.03 11.73 19.63
C PRO A 46 2.22 12.63 18.40
N TRP A 47 1.28 12.64 17.46
CA TRP A 47 1.34 13.50 16.27
C TRP A 47 1.15 14.96 16.61
N VAL A 48 0.16 15.25 17.45
CA VAL A 48 -0.08 16.60 17.97
C VAL A 48 1.13 17.06 18.79
N ALA A 49 1.67 16.19 19.65
CA ALA A 49 2.88 16.48 20.43
C ALA A 49 4.08 16.80 19.52
N ALA A 50 4.30 16.01 18.46
CA ALA A 50 5.36 16.25 17.49
C ALA A 50 5.16 17.59 16.75
N ALA A 51 3.93 17.90 16.35
CA ALA A 51 3.61 19.19 15.73
C ALA A 51 3.87 20.36 16.70
N VAL A 52 3.34 20.29 17.92
CA VAL A 52 3.56 21.34 18.93
C VAL A 52 5.05 21.49 19.22
N PHE A 53 5.77 20.39 19.48
CA PHE A 53 7.20 20.42 19.75
C PHE A 53 8.02 20.97 18.58
N GLY A 54 7.67 20.58 17.35
CA GLY A 54 8.40 20.98 16.13
C GLY A 54 8.17 22.43 15.73
N PHE A 55 6.95 22.96 15.95
CA PHE A 55 6.57 24.32 15.52
C PHE A 55 6.55 25.34 16.67
N THR A 56 6.93 24.97 17.89
CA THR A 56 7.01 25.93 19.01
C THR A 56 8.42 26.05 19.52
N ARG A 57 8.82 27.29 19.89
CA ARG A 57 10.09 27.60 20.55
C ARG A 57 9.80 28.24 21.91
N PRO A 58 10.48 27.81 22.99
CA PRO A 58 10.32 28.48 24.29
C PRO A 58 10.73 29.94 24.17
N GLY A 59 9.79 30.86 24.45
CA GLY A 59 9.99 32.29 24.37
C GLY A 59 9.45 32.96 23.10
N ASP A 60 9.45 32.30 21.95
CA ASP A 60 9.07 32.89 20.65
C ASP A 60 7.68 32.45 20.15
N GLY A 61 7.07 31.45 20.79
CA GLY A 61 5.77 30.93 20.38
C GLY A 61 5.86 30.04 19.13
N PHE A 62 4.90 30.21 18.19
CA PHE A 62 4.83 29.43 16.96
C PHE A 62 5.82 29.95 15.91
N THR A 63 6.68 29.07 15.37
CA THR A 63 7.72 29.42 14.39
C THR A 63 7.99 28.28 13.42
N PHE A 64 8.35 28.62 12.15
CA PHE A 64 8.81 27.70 11.14
C PHE A 64 10.34 27.57 11.08
N GLU A 65 11.08 28.34 11.87
CA GLU A 65 12.54 28.38 11.85
C GLU A 65 13.18 27.00 12.04
N PRO A 66 12.73 26.14 13.00
CA PRO A 66 13.31 24.80 13.16
C PRO A 66 13.15 23.91 11.92
N LEU A 67 12.04 24.07 11.18
CA LEU A 67 11.81 23.36 9.92
C LEU A 67 12.75 23.85 8.83
N LEU A 68 12.86 25.16 8.64
CA LEU A 68 13.71 25.76 7.64
C LEU A 68 15.18 25.39 7.86
N SER A 69 15.66 25.43 9.10
CA SER A 69 17.02 25.03 9.44
C SER A 69 17.31 23.54 9.17
N ALA A 70 16.31 22.67 9.21
CA ALA A 70 16.49 21.27 8.79
C ALA A 70 16.79 21.14 7.30
N PHE A 71 16.24 22.03 6.45
CA PHE A 71 16.50 22.08 5.00
C PHE A 71 17.77 22.84 4.62
N GLU A 72 18.38 23.59 5.52
CA GLU A 72 19.69 24.22 5.28
C GLU A 72 20.81 23.18 5.15
N ASN A 73 20.58 21.94 5.60
CA ASN A 73 21.52 20.86 5.38
C ASN A 73 21.62 20.54 3.87
N PRO A 74 22.83 20.66 3.26
CA PRO A 74 23.01 20.44 1.81
C PRO A 74 22.58 19.05 1.33
N ARG A 75 22.51 18.07 2.23
CA ARG A 75 22.11 16.69 1.92
C ARG A 75 20.57 16.47 1.97
N ALA A 76 19.81 17.43 2.51
CA ALA A 76 18.36 17.25 2.70
C ALA A 76 17.65 16.99 1.37
N MET A 77 17.87 17.85 0.39
CA MET A 77 17.22 17.77 -0.92
C MET A 77 17.66 16.52 -1.71
N SER A 78 18.93 16.15 -1.65
CA SER A 78 19.42 14.93 -2.31
C SER A 78 18.80 13.67 -1.68
N ALA A 79 18.68 13.62 -0.35
CA ALA A 79 18.05 12.52 0.35
C ALA A 79 16.55 12.36 -0.02
N VAL A 80 15.83 13.46 -0.15
CA VAL A 80 14.43 13.45 -0.61
C VAL A 80 14.34 12.91 -2.04
N ILE A 81 15.12 13.48 -2.97
CA ILE A 81 15.12 13.07 -4.38
C ILE A 81 15.49 11.59 -4.51
N ASP A 82 16.53 11.14 -3.83
CA ASP A 82 16.99 9.75 -3.87
C ASP A 82 15.91 8.79 -3.37
N THR A 83 15.23 9.15 -2.28
CA THR A 83 14.14 8.33 -1.75
C THR A 83 12.93 8.27 -2.70
N LEU A 84 12.57 9.37 -3.34
CA LEU A 84 11.50 9.39 -4.34
C LEU A 84 11.85 8.56 -5.58
N LEU A 85 13.09 8.64 -6.06
CA LEU A 85 13.58 7.83 -7.17
C LEU A 85 13.59 6.34 -6.83
N LEU A 86 14.03 5.99 -5.62
CA LEU A 86 13.98 4.61 -5.12
C LEU A 86 12.54 4.10 -5.00
N ALA A 87 11.61 4.92 -4.49
CA ALA A 87 10.20 4.55 -4.39
C ALA A 87 9.58 4.29 -5.77
N LEU A 88 9.89 5.15 -6.74
CA LEU A 88 9.44 4.97 -8.12
C LEU A 88 10.03 3.70 -8.74
N ALA A 89 11.34 3.51 -8.65
CA ALA A 89 12.04 2.35 -9.21
C ALA A 89 11.54 1.04 -8.58
N THR A 90 11.38 1.02 -7.24
CA THR A 90 10.83 -0.14 -6.51
C THR A 90 9.42 -0.47 -6.97
N THR A 91 8.57 0.53 -7.10
CA THR A 91 7.19 0.35 -7.55
C THR A 91 7.11 -0.17 -8.97
N LEU A 92 7.90 0.39 -9.90
CA LEU A 92 7.96 -0.07 -11.28
C LEU A 92 8.48 -1.51 -11.37
N MET A 93 9.59 -1.82 -10.69
CA MET A 93 10.15 -3.17 -10.64
C MET A 93 9.14 -4.16 -10.06
N MET A 94 8.46 -3.79 -8.98
CA MET A 94 7.42 -4.62 -8.36
C MET A 94 6.28 -4.92 -9.32
N LEU A 95 5.69 -3.91 -9.99
CA LEU A 95 4.59 -4.12 -10.93
C LEU A 95 5.03 -4.99 -12.11
N VAL A 96 6.20 -4.74 -12.68
CA VAL A 96 6.75 -5.51 -13.81
C VAL A 96 6.97 -6.96 -13.45
N LEU A 97 7.39 -7.26 -12.22
CA LEU A 97 7.62 -8.63 -11.77
C LEU A 97 6.34 -9.32 -11.31
N LEU A 98 5.54 -8.66 -10.45
CA LEU A 98 4.40 -9.33 -9.81
C LEU A 98 3.20 -9.47 -10.72
N VAL A 99 2.85 -8.45 -11.51
CA VAL A 99 1.60 -8.49 -12.29
C VAL A 99 1.60 -9.65 -13.28
N PRO A 100 2.59 -9.79 -14.18
CA PRO A 100 2.60 -10.92 -15.11
C PRO A 100 2.74 -12.26 -14.40
N THR A 101 3.56 -12.33 -13.33
CA THR A 101 3.75 -13.56 -12.55
C THR A 101 2.46 -14.04 -11.92
N ILE A 102 1.72 -13.15 -11.22
CA ILE A 102 0.47 -13.52 -10.55
C ILE A 102 -0.61 -13.89 -11.57
N VAL A 103 -0.74 -13.14 -12.67
CA VAL A 103 -1.69 -13.46 -13.75
C VAL A 103 -1.37 -14.83 -14.34
N PHE A 104 -0.11 -15.10 -14.69
CA PHE A 104 0.31 -16.37 -15.28
C PHE A 104 0.10 -17.55 -14.32
N LEU A 105 0.45 -17.41 -13.05
CA LEU A 105 0.25 -18.45 -12.03
C LEU A 105 -1.23 -18.77 -11.84
N ASN A 106 -2.09 -17.76 -11.75
CA ASN A 106 -3.54 -17.96 -11.56
C ASN A 106 -4.22 -18.50 -12.83
N LEU A 107 -3.70 -18.21 -14.02
CA LEU A 107 -4.21 -18.74 -15.27
C LEU A 107 -3.83 -20.23 -15.48
N THR A 108 -2.57 -20.59 -15.22
CA THR A 108 -1.98 -21.86 -15.67
C THR A 108 -1.71 -22.82 -14.52
N PHE A 109 -1.24 -22.35 -13.37
CA PHE A 109 -0.71 -23.17 -12.27
C PHE A 109 -1.30 -22.81 -10.91
N LEU A 110 -2.59 -23.05 -10.69
CA LEU A 110 -3.29 -22.74 -9.45
C LEU A 110 -2.63 -23.29 -8.17
N LYS A 111 -1.96 -24.46 -8.24
CA LYS A 111 -1.21 -25.01 -7.11
C LYS A 111 0.02 -24.17 -6.78
N LEU A 112 0.75 -23.73 -7.81
CA LEU A 112 1.92 -22.86 -7.65
C LEU A 112 1.51 -21.45 -7.20
N ALA A 113 0.35 -20.94 -7.63
CA ALA A 113 -0.18 -19.68 -7.15
C ALA A 113 -0.36 -19.67 -5.62
N ARG A 114 -0.88 -20.76 -5.02
CA ARG A 114 -1.00 -20.91 -3.55
C ARG A 114 0.35 -20.96 -2.86
N ILE A 115 1.33 -21.64 -3.45
CA ILE A 115 2.69 -21.69 -2.90
C ILE A 115 3.34 -20.31 -2.99
N ALA A 116 3.20 -19.60 -4.10
CA ALA A 116 3.72 -18.25 -4.27
C ALA A 116 3.08 -17.28 -3.26
N GLU A 117 1.77 -17.40 -3.00
CA GLU A 117 1.07 -16.63 -1.96
C GLU A 117 1.68 -16.87 -0.57
N LEU A 118 1.95 -18.12 -0.21
CA LEU A 118 2.60 -18.47 1.06
C LEU A 118 4.04 -17.95 1.13
N LEU A 119 4.81 -18.12 0.06
CA LEU A 119 6.19 -17.66 -0.02
C LEU A 119 6.29 -16.12 0.02
N SER A 120 5.29 -15.42 -0.53
CA SER A 120 5.28 -13.96 -0.52
C SER A 120 5.27 -13.36 0.89
N VAL A 121 4.84 -14.13 1.90
CA VAL A 121 4.78 -13.68 3.31
C VAL A 121 6.12 -13.87 4.04
N LEU A 122 7.04 -14.70 3.52
CA LEU A 122 8.32 -15.00 4.17
C LEU A 122 9.14 -13.77 4.53
N PRO A 123 9.23 -12.72 3.69
CA PRO A 123 10.00 -11.53 4.02
C PRO A 123 9.56 -10.83 5.32
N LEU A 124 8.31 -10.97 5.75
CA LEU A 124 7.84 -10.39 7.01
C LEU A 124 8.43 -11.08 8.25
N VAL A 125 8.89 -12.31 8.10
CA VAL A 125 9.46 -13.11 9.19
C VAL A 125 10.97 -12.92 9.28
N ILE A 126 11.61 -12.55 8.17
CA ILE A 126 13.07 -12.37 8.09
C ILE A 126 13.44 -11.01 8.70
N PRO A 127 14.30 -10.97 9.76
CA PRO A 127 14.80 -9.70 10.27
C PRO A 127 15.59 -8.93 9.20
N ALA A 128 15.42 -7.61 9.15
CA ALA A 128 16.12 -6.76 8.18
C ALA A 128 17.65 -6.96 8.19
N VAL A 129 18.23 -7.14 9.37
CA VAL A 129 19.68 -7.40 9.54
C VAL A 129 20.09 -8.68 8.82
N ALA A 130 19.33 -9.78 8.99
CA ALA A 130 19.65 -11.05 8.34
C ALA A 130 19.51 -10.96 6.81
N LEU A 131 18.47 -10.27 6.33
CA LEU A 131 18.26 -10.02 4.91
C LEU A 131 19.43 -9.23 4.32
N VAL A 132 19.81 -8.12 4.95
CA VAL A 132 20.92 -7.27 4.50
C VAL A 132 22.25 -8.02 4.52
N SER A 133 22.56 -8.77 5.58
CA SER A 133 23.81 -9.53 5.66
C SER A 133 23.92 -10.54 4.52
N GLY A 134 22.88 -11.36 4.30
CA GLY A 134 22.90 -12.36 3.23
C GLY A 134 22.99 -11.74 1.83
N VAL A 135 22.26 -10.66 1.57
CA VAL A 135 22.28 -9.99 0.26
C VAL A 135 23.60 -9.23 0.06
N SER A 136 24.19 -8.65 1.11
CA SER A 136 25.49 -7.98 1.04
C SER A 136 26.60 -8.96 0.66
N GLU A 137 26.65 -10.14 1.28
CA GLU A 137 27.62 -11.18 0.92
C GLU A 137 27.45 -11.61 -0.55
N PHE A 138 26.21 -11.83 -0.99
CA PHE A 138 25.93 -12.16 -2.37
C PHE A 138 26.39 -11.06 -3.34
N TYR A 139 26.06 -9.80 -3.06
CA TYR A 139 26.47 -8.67 -3.92
C TYR A 139 27.98 -8.46 -3.92
N GLN A 140 28.70 -8.67 -2.79
CA GLN A 140 30.15 -8.58 -2.74
C GLN A 140 30.84 -9.54 -3.72
N VAL A 141 30.27 -10.72 -3.91
CA VAL A 141 30.83 -11.74 -4.82
C VAL A 141 30.39 -11.48 -6.27
N VAL A 142 29.11 -11.19 -6.52
CA VAL A 142 28.54 -11.17 -7.86
C VAL A 142 28.58 -9.79 -8.50
N ALA A 143 28.38 -8.73 -7.74
CA ALA A 143 28.24 -7.36 -8.24
C ALA A 143 28.67 -6.31 -7.19
N PRO A 144 29.97 -6.24 -6.82
CA PRO A 144 30.44 -5.35 -5.77
C PRO A 144 30.18 -3.86 -6.06
N SER A 145 30.29 -3.43 -7.31
CA SER A 145 29.96 -2.07 -7.73
C SER A 145 28.48 -1.72 -7.57
N PHE A 146 27.61 -2.72 -7.68
CA PHE A 146 26.16 -2.55 -7.47
C PHE A 146 25.84 -2.36 -5.99
N LEU A 147 26.52 -3.06 -5.08
CA LEU A 147 26.35 -2.92 -3.65
C LEU A 147 26.57 -1.48 -3.16
N VAL A 148 27.55 -0.79 -3.72
CA VAL A 148 27.88 0.61 -3.37
C VAL A 148 26.86 1.59 -3.97
N SER A 149 26.14 1.19 -5.00
CA SER A 149 25.13 2.00 -5.63
C SER A 149 23.83 2.04 -4.82
N LYS A 150 23.19 3.21 -4.68
CA LYS A 150 21.87 3.34 -4.06
C LYS A 150 20.80 2.42 -4.69
N TRP A 151 20.97 2.05 -5.95
CA TRP A 151 20.06 1.15 -6.66
C TRP A 151 20.06 -0.28 -6.13
N SER A 152 21.06 -0.67 -5.34
CA SER A 152 21.08 -1.95 -4.62
C SER A 152 19.94 -2.09 -3.60
N LEU A 153 19.37 -0.98 -3.16
CA LEU A 153 18.21 -0.95 -2.28
C LEU A 153 16.92 -1.40 -2.98
N VAL A 154 16.81 -1.20 -4.31
CA VAL A 154 15.56 -1.47 -5.03
C VAL A 154 15.10 -2.92 -4.92
N PRO A 155 15.94 -3.95 -5.19
CA PRO A 155 15.52 -5.35 -5.01
C PRO A 155 15.14 -5.69 -3.56
N LEU A 156 15.85 -5.11 -2.58
CA LEU A 156 15.55 -5.31 -1.16
C LEU A 156 14.21 -4.71 -0.78
N TYR A 157 13.91 -3.52 -1.26
CA TYR A 157 12.64 -2.85 -1.03
C TYR A 157 11.48 -3.59 -1.71
N VAL A 158 11.71 -4.17 -2.89
CA VAL A 158 10.74 -5.08 -3.54
C VAL A 158 10.45 -6.28 -2.64
N ILE A 159 11.47 -6.90 -2.06
CA ILE A 159 11.31 -8.05 -1.15
C ILE A 159 10.48 -7.66 0.07
N VAL A 160 10.76 -6.53 0.70
CA VAL A 160 10.03 -6.06 1.91
C VAL A 160 8.59 -5.69 1.60
N ALA A 161 8.31 -5.05 0.47
CA ALA A 161 6.96 -4.65 0.07
C ALA A 161 6.15 -5.82 -0.56
N LEU A 162 6.82 -6.91 -0.98
CA LEU A 162 6.24 -8.05 -1.68
C LEU A 162 4.98 -8.61 -1.00
N PRO A 163 4.92 -8.85 0.32
CA PRO A 163 3.76 -9.46 0.96
C PRO A 163 2.46 -8.68 0.75
N LEU A 164 2.53 -7.36 0.93
CA LEU A 164 1.36 -6.49 0.83
C LEU A 164 0.96 -6.27 -0.63
N CYS A 165 1.94 -6.04 -1.51
CA CYS A 165 1.71 -5.80 -2.93
C CYS A 165 1.23 -7.07 -3.65
N TYR A 166 1.78 -8.23 -3.29
CA TYR A 166 1.29 -9.52 -3.81
C TYR A 166 -0.20 -9.69 -3.50
N ARG A 167 -0.60 -9.50 -2.24
CA ARG A 167 -2.01 -9.61 -1.83
C ARG A 167 -2.93 -8.65 -2.56
N ALA A 168 -2.49 -7.40 -2.76
CA ALA A 168 -3.29 -6.38 -3.45
C ALA A 168 -3.53 -6.75 -4.92
N ILE A 169 -2.50 -7.25 -5.62
CA ILE A 169 -2.61 -7.66 -7.03
C ILE A 169 -3.37 -8.98 -7.15
N ASP A 170 -3.07 -9.97 -6.30
CA ASP A 170 -3.69 -11.30 -6.33
C ASP A 170 -5.19 -11.25 -6.06
N ALA A 171 -5.63 -10.39 -5.13
CA ALA A 171 -7.05 -10.14 -4.89
C ALA A 171 -7.75 -9.60 -6.15
N GLY A 172 -7.12 -8.69 -6.89
CA GLY A 172 -7.65 -8.20 -8.14
C GLY A 172 -7.68 -9.26 -9.23
N VAL A 173 -6.63 -10.05 -9.35
CA VAL A 173 -6.54 -11.14 -10.32
C VAL A 173 -7.59 -12.22 -10.04
N LYS A 174 -7.78 -12.60 -8.77
CA LYS A 174 -8.80 -13.57 -8.36
C LYS A 174 -10.26 -13.07 -8.58
N ALA A 175 -10.46 -11.76 -8.63
CA ALA A 175 -11.76 -11.18 -8.94
C ALA A 175 -12.12 -11.22 -10.44
N LEU A 176 -11.16 -11.50 -11.31
CA LEU A 176 -11.35 -11.62 -12.76
C LEU A 176 -11.51 -13.09 -13.17
N ASP A 177 -12.41 -13.34 -14.12
CA ASP A 177 -12.47 -14.64 -14.82
C ASP A 177 -11.43 -14.66 -15.96
N LEU A 178 -10.15 -14.85 -15.56
CA LEU A 178 -9.03 -14.86 -16.49
C LEU A 178 -9.21 -15.90 -17.62
N LYS A 179 -9.76 -17.10 -17.30
CA LYS A 179 -9.91 -18.16 -18.28
C LYS A 179 -10.86 -17.73 -19.39
N THR A 180 -12.00 -17.18 -19.05
CA THR A 180 -12.97 -16.67 -20.02
C THR A 180 -12.40 -15.49 -20.80
N MET A 181 -11.70 -14.56 -20.15
CA MET A 181 -11.05 -13.42 -20.82
C MET A 181 -10.02 -13.87 -21.87
N PHE A 182 -9.14 -14.80 -21.51
CA PHE A 182 -8.14 -15.34 -22.44
C PHE A 182 -8.76 -16.17 -23.57
N ALA A 183 -9.77 -17.00 -23.26
CA ALA A 183 -10.49 -17.78 -24.27
C ALA A 183 -11.21 -16.88 -25.29
N ALA A 184 -11.96 -15.88 -24.82
CA ALA A 184 -12.64 -14.93 -25.69
C ALA A 184 -11.67 -14.12 -26.57
N SER A 185 -10.57 -13.63 -25.98
CA SER A 185 -9.55 -12.89 -26.74
C SER A 185 -8.87 -13.75 -27.80
N SER A 186 -8.55 -15.01 -27.46
CA SER A 186 -7.91 -15.93 -28.40
C SER A 186 -8.86 -16.31 -29.56
N SER A 187 -10.16 -16.42 -29.32
CA SER A 187 -11.18 -16.63 -30.36
C SER A 187 -11.24 -15.48 -31.35
N LEU A 188 -10.83 -14.27 -30.94
CA LEU A 188 -10.71 -13.08 -31.79
C LEU A 188 -9.30 -12.95 -32.42
N GLY A 189 -8.44 -13.94 -32.25
CA GLY A 189 -7.08 -13.97 -32.80
C GLY A 189 -6.03 -13.18 -32.01
N ALA A 190 -6.34 -12.74 -30.78
CA ALA A 190 -5.38 -12.04 -29.95
C ALA A 190 -4.34 -13.00 -29.36
N THR A 191 -3.08 -12.56 -29.30
CA THR A 191 -2.01 -13.26 -28.58
C THR A 191 -2.17 -13.11 -27.06
N SER A 192 -1.57 -14.00 -26.27
CA SER A 192 -1.59 -13.91 -24.80
C SER A 192 -1.07 -12.56 -24.29
N MET A 193 -0.05 -11.99 -24.93
CA MET A 193 0.51 -10.70 -24.58
C MET A 193 -0.47 -9.55 -24.88
N GLN A 194 -1.13 -9.59 -26.04
CA GLN A 194 -2.19 -8.62 -26.39
C GLN A 194 -3.35 -8.70 -25.38
N THR A 195 -3.76 -9.90 -24.99
CA THR A 195 -4.79 -10.11 -23.98
C THR A 195 -4.36 -9.53 -22.63
N LEU A 196 -3.11 -9.78 -22.22
CA LEU A 196 -2.57 -9.23 -20.97
C LEU A 196 -2.64 -7.69 -20.97
N PHE A 197 -2.06 -7.05 -22.00
CA PHE A 197 -1.95 -5.58 -22.01
C PHE A 197 -3.27 -4.86 -22.32
N ASN A 198 -4.09 -5.39 -23.22
CA ASN A 198 -5.28 -4.70 -23.70
C ASN A 198 -6.55 -5.07 -22.93
N VAL A 199 -6.57 -6.22 -22.24
CA VAL A 199 -7.77 -6.71 -21.54
C VAL A 199 -7.51 -6.84 -20.04
N VAL A 200 -6.47 -7.57 -19.63
CA VAL A 200 -6.27 -7.89 -18.21
C VAL A 200 -5.75 -6.68 -17.42
N LEU A 201 -4.68 -6.03 -17.88
CA LEU A 201 -4.10 -4.88 -17.17
C LEU A 201 -5.08 -3.73 -16.96
N PRO A 202 -5.87 -3.32 -17.96
CA PRO A 202 -6.88 -2.27 -17.75
C PRO A 202 -7.93 -2.61 -16.69
N ASN A 203 -8.24 -3.89 -16.51
CA ASN A 203 -9.16 -4.35 -15.47
C ASN A 203 -8.48 -4.51 -14.11
N LEU A 204 -7.15 -4.64 -14.05
CA LEU A 204 -6.35 -4.70 -12.81
C LEU A 204 -5.89 -3.34 -12.30
N ARG A 205 -6.18 -2.24 -13.00
CA ARG A 205 -5.64 -0.90 -12.67
C ARG A 205 -5.86 -0.48 -11.21
N VAL A 206 -7.02 -0.78 -10.61
CA VAL A 206 -7.30 -0.43 -9.20
C VAL A 206 -6.39 -1.23 -8.26
N SER A 207 -6.19 -2.52 -8.53
CA SER A 207 -5.30 -3.38 -7.73
C SER A 207 -3.84 -3.00 -7.92
N MET A 208 -3.43 -2.69 -9.15
CA MET A 208 -2.08 -2.17 -9.44
C MET A 208 -1.83 -0.84 -8.74
N LEU A 209 -2.82 0.05 -8.73
CA LEU A 209 -2.72 1.33 -8.04
C LEU A 209 -2.61 1.14 -6.53
N SER A 210 -3.40 0.24 -5.95
CA SER A 210 -3.31 -0.13 -4.53
C SER A 210 -1.94 -0.71 -4.17
N ALA A 211 -1.40 -1.61 -5.00
CA ALA A 211 -0.06 -2.15 -4.83
C ALA A 211 1.02 -1.07 -4.96
N SER A 212 0.86 -0.14 -5.91
CA SER A 212 1.79 0.99 -6.08
C SER A 212 1.83 1.88 -4.84
N LEU A 213 0.67 2.21 -4.28
CA LEU A 213 0.57 2.99 -3.04
C LEU A 213 1.25 2.30 -1.86
N LEU A 214 1.02 0.99 -1.71
CA LEU A 214 1.66 0.19 -0.66
C LEU A 214 3.18 0.15 -0.85
N SER A 215 3.66 -0.05 -2.08
CA SER A 215 5.08 -0.05 -2.41
C SER A 215 5.75 1.30 -2.08
N ILE A 216 5.13 2.41 -2.50
CA ILE A 216 5.62 3.76 -2.19
C ILE A 216 5.66 3.98 -0.69
N ALA A 217 4.58 3.65 0.04
CA ALA A 217 4.53 3.83 1.49
C ALA A 217 5.60 3.03 2.22
N MET A 218 5.80 1.77 1.84
CA MET A 218 6.84 0.92 2.44
C MET A 218 8.25 1.45 2.15
N THR A 219 8.50 1.93 0.92
CA THR A 219 9.82 2.48 0.55
C THR A 219 10.09 3.82 1.24
N LEU A 220 9.10 4.70 1.34
CA LEU A 220 9.25 6.00 2.01
C LEU A 220 9.51 5.86 3.52
N GLY A 221 9.03 4.78 4.14
CA GLY A 221 9.22 4.49 5.56
C GLY A 221 10.44 3.62 5.86
N GLU A 222 11.15 3.13 4.85
CA GLU A 222 12.22 2.15 5.06
C GLU A 222 13.54 2.83 5.49
N PHE A 223 13.88 2.63 6.75
CA PHE A 223 15.10 3.14 7.39
C PHE A 223 16.17 2.07 7.56
N ALA A 224 15.76 0.87 8.02
CA ALA A 224 16.68 -0.13 8.53
C ALA A 224 17.64 -0.64 7.46
N ILE A 225 17.14 -1.01 6.29
CA ILE A 225 17.93 -1.56 5.19
C ILE A 225 18.89 -0.49 4.65
N ALA A 226 18.39 0.74 4.42
CA ALA A 226 19.23 1.83 3.95
C ALA A 226 20.35 2.16 4.92
N SER A 227 20.03 2.23 6.23
CA SER A 227 21.00 2.50 7.29
C SER A 227 22.06 1.40 7.39
N LEU A 228 21.67 0.13 7.32
CA LEU A 228 22.58 -1.01 7.39
C LEU A 228 23.53 -1.10 6.18
N LEU A 229 23.07 -0.71 4.99
CA LEU A 229 23.87 -0.62 3.77
C LEU A 229 24.61 0.71 3.61
N LEU A 230 24.52 1.60 4.58
CA LEU A 230 25.15 2.92 4.59
C LEU A 230 24.71 3.83 3.44
N HIS A 231 23.49 3.63 2.92
CA HIS A 231 22.91 4.50 1.90
C HIS A 231 22.14 5.64 2.54
N TYR A 232 22.32 6.84 1.99
CA TYR A 232 21.76 8.07 2.54
C TYR A 232 20.40 8.35 1.92
N THR A 233 19.35 7.87 2.56
CA THR A 233 17.94 8.10 2.21
C THR A 233 17.29 9.12 3.13
N PHE A 234 16.10 9.61 2.79
CA PHE A 234 15.39 10.59 3.62
C PHE A 234 15.10 10.09 5.05
N PRO A 235 14.66 8.84 5.30
CA PRO A 235 14.55 8.33 6.67
C PRO A 235 15.89 8.29 7.43
N VAL A 236 16.99 7.99 6.76
CA VAL A 236 18.33 8.02 7.37
C VAL A 236 18.75 9.45 7.69
N PHE A 237 18.51 10.39 6.77
CA PHE A 237 18.72 11.83 6.99
C PHE A 237 17.96 12.32 8.23
N ILE A 238 16.67 11.97 8.39
CA ILE A 238 15.85 12.36 9.54
C ILE A 238 16.54 11.92 10.86
N VAL A 239 16.99 10.67 10.93
CA VAL A 239 17.62 10.12 12.14
C VAL A 239 18.97 10.78 12.42
N GLU A 240 19.78 11.03 11.40
CA GLU A 240 21.09 11.69 11.57
C GLU A 240 20.94 13.12 12.09
N VAL A 241 20.08 13.93 11.47
CA VAL A 241 19.89 15.34 11.83
C VAL A 241 19.14 15.51 13.14
N SER A 242 18.36 14.52 13.57
CA SER A 242 17.59 14.57 14.84
C SER A 242 18.45 14.83 16.07
N ARG A 243 19.73 14.43 16.04
CA ARG A 243 20.68 14.61 17.13
C ARG A 243 21.09 16.08 17.32
N GLY A 244 21.13 16.86 16.22
CA GLY A 244 21.52 18.28 16.26
C GLY A 244 20.32 19.25 16.26
N ASN A 245 19.22 18.86 15.61
CA ASN A 245 18.01 19.69 15.48
C ASN A 245 16.74 18.87 15.74
N PRO A 246 16.44 18.46 16.97
CA PRO A 246 15.30 17.61 17.27
C PRO A 246 13.95 18.26 16.96
N ARG A 247 13.86 19.60 17.08
CA ARG A 247 12.62 20.34 16.77
C ARG A 247 12.37 20.43 15.26
N GLY A 248 13.40 20.75 14.49
CA GLY A 248 13.31 20.77 13.02
C GLY A 248 12.91 19.42 12.47
N ILE A 249 13.46 18.34 13.02
CA ILE A 249 13.11 16.98 12.60
C ILE A 249 11.67 16.60 13.02
N ALA A 250 11.21 17.01 14.20
CA ALA A 250 9.83 16.76 14.61
C ALA A 250 8.83 17.47 13.66
N ALA A 251 9.11 18.74 13.31
CA ALA A 251 8.34 19.49 12.32
C ALA A 251 8.39 18.84 10.94
N LEU A 252 9.58 18.44 10.48
CA LEU A 252 9.80 17.80 9.18
C LEU A 252 9.08 16.45 9.11
N SER A 253 9.17 15.63 10.16
CA SER A 253 8.47 14.34 10.24
C SER A 253 6.96 14.50 10.19
N PHE A 254 6.42 15.48 10.92
CA PHE A 254 5.00 15.78 10.88
C PHE A 254 4.54 16.19 9.48
N ILE A 255 5.26 17.10 8.81
CA ILE A 255 4.95 17.50 7.43
C ILE A 255 5.06 16.33 6.47
N THR A 256 6.09 15.50 6.60
CA THR A 256 6.29 14.32 5.73
C THR A 256 5.11 13.36 5.82
N ILE A 257 4.60 13.12 7.03
CA ILE A 257 3.43 12.29 7.24
C ILE A 257 2.19 12.91 6.57
N LEU A 258 1.98 14.22 6.74
CA LEU A 258 0.86 14.92 6.09
C LEU A 258 0.94 14.87 4.58
N ILE A 259 2.14 15.08 4.00
CA ILE A 259 2.35 15.01 2.55
C ILE A 259 2.10 13.59 2.04
N THR A 260 2.63 12.58 2.74
CA THR A 260 2.43 11.17 2.37
C THR A 260 0.94 10.80 2.43
N TRP A 261 0.25 11.23 3.48
CA TRP A 261 -1.19 11.01 3.61
C TRP A 261 -2.01 11.72 2.53
N ALA A 262 -1.68 12.98 2.23
CA ALA A 262 -2.32 13.75 1.16
C ALA A 262 -2.07 13.12 -0.22
N LEU A 263 -0.85 12.64 -0.48
CA LEU A 263 -0.48 11.95 -1.72
C LEU A 263 -1.29 10.65 -1.87
N MET A 264 -1.36 9.83 -0.81
CA MET A 264 -2.16 8.61 -0.81
C MET A 264 -3.65 8.87 -1.00
N ALA A 265 -4.19 9.89 -0.32
CA ALA A 265 -5.59 10.29 -0.48
C ALA A 265 -5.89 10.76 -1.91
N SER A 266 -4.99 11.54 -2.50
CA SER A 266 -5.11 12.05 -3.87
C SER A 266 -5.13 10.92 -4.90
N ILE A 267 -4.21 9.96 -4.79
CA ILE A 267 -4.15 8.81 -5.70
C ILE A 267 -5.40 7.92 -5.51
N SER A 268 -5.84 7.68 -4.28
CA SER A 268 -7.07 6.94 -3.99
C SER A 268 -8.32 7.63 -4.54
N ALA A 269 -8.39 8.96 -4.48
CA ALA A 269 -9.47 9.74 -5.06
C ALA A 269 -9.52 9.63 -6.59
N ILE A 270 -8.35 9.73 -7.25
CA ILE A 270 -8.23 9.57 -8.71
C ILE A 270 -8.71 8.17 -9.14
N ALA A 271 -8.30 7.12 -8.41
CA ALA A 271 -8.73 5.75 -8.66
C ALA A 271 -10.25 5.59 -8.58
N LYS A 272 -10.87 6.20 -7.59
CA LYS A 272 -12.31 6.16 -7.37
C LYS A 272 -13.09 6.93 -8.46
N PHE A 273 -12.57 8.07 -8.91
CA PHE A 273 -13.17 8.88 -9.95
C PHE A 273 -13.19 8.16 -11.31
N ASP A 274 -12.13 7.41 -11.61
CA ASP A 274 -12.02 6.66 -12.86
C ASP A 274 -12.93 5.41 -12.87
N SER A 275 -13.22 4.79 -11.72
CA SER A 275 -14.16 3.68 -11.60
C SER A 275 -15.62 4.13 -11.79
N SER A 276 -16.02 5.26 -11.21
CA SER A 276 -17.39 5.79 -11.32
C SER A 276 -17.72 6.31 -12.73
N ARG A 277 -16.72 6.70 -13.51
CA ARG A 277 -16.90 7.17 -14.90
C ARG A 277 -17.19 6.03 -15.91
N LYS A 278 -16.96 4.78 -15.51
CA LYS A 278 -17.21 3.58 -16.35
C LYS A 278 -18.55 2.91 -16.07
N GLU A 279 -19.22 3.27 -14.98
CA GLU A 279 -20.55 2.76 -14.64
C GLU A 279 -21.69 3.62 -15.24
N ASN A 280 -21.38 4.80 -15.77
CA ASN A 280 -22.28 5.67 -16.53
C ASN A 280 -21.93 5.62 -18.03
#